data_4f3d839cdd528bde9853f4ca8a13789e
#
_entry.id   4f3d839cdd528bde9853f4ca8a13789e
#
_cell.length_a   1.000
_cell.length_b   1.000
_cell.length_c   1.000
_cell.angle_alpha   90.00
_cell.angle_beta   90.00
_cell.angle_gamma   90.00
#
_symmetry.space_group_name_H-M   'P 1'
#
loop_
_entity.id
_entity.type
_entity.pdbx_description
1 polymer ?
#
loop_
_entity_poly.entity_id
_entity_poly.type
_entity_poly.pdbx_seq_one_letter_code
_entity_poly.pdbx_strand_id
1 'polypeptide(L)'
;MDTLTHALLGAATAQVAFGRRLGWRAAVVGVVAAELPDLDFFIHSAADPLLNVELHRHFTHSFVFSPVIALLATLPWLFRAAFREQRLALLLCGLLGCWSHILLDACTSYGTQFLVPFSQHRFGWDFISIIDPVFTCVLLAGLVANGLANRARGDATSAAPASQRGVWVALGLGAAYLALGAVQKARAHAAQAELARARGHHIERSEAMPTLGNHLVWRSLYLHDGRIHSDRLRVPWLGAATVREGSSLPLVSRRDLSPEEAARNGPLRSFERFAWFSDGWLARAPGDPMVIGDMRYSLTAKAFDPIWGIRFTAVSAPTEVEWVNRSRERKISPGELWAEITGANAEYRPVLTPLR
;
A
#
# COMPACT_ATOMS: atom_id res chain seq x y z
N MET A 1 2.38 -3.66 1.73
CA MET A 1 1.30 -4.64 1.49
C MET A 1 1.19 -5.55 2.71
N ASP A 2 0.32 -6.58 2.74
CA ASP A 2 0.33 -7.50 3.87
C ASP A 2 1.57 -8.41 3.88
N THR A 3 2.03 -8.79 5.06
CA THR A 3 3.24 -9.60 5.31
C THR A 3 3.24 -10.92 4.53
N LEU A 4 2.10 -11.63 4.48
CA LEU A 4 2.05 -12.91 3.78
C LEU A 4 2.32 -12.76 2.28
N THR A 5 1.78 -11.72 1.67
CA THR A 5 1.99 -11.45 0.24
C THR A 5 3.45 -11.08 -0.06
N HIS A 6 4.10 -10.29 0.81
CA HIS A 6 5.55 -9.99 0.68
C HIS A 6 6.39 -11.25 0.79
N ALA A 7 6.12 -12.10 1.79
CA ALA A 7 6.80 -13.38 1.94
C ALA A 7 6.69 -14.26 0.69
N LEU A 8 5.47 -14.40 0.15
CA LEU A 8 5.21 -15.23 -1.03
C LEU A 8 5.88 -14.64 -2.29
N LEU A 9 5.84 -13.32 -2.48
CA LEU A 9 6.48 -12.67 -3.62
C LEU A 9 8.00 -12.78 -3.53
N GLY A 10 8.58 -12.54 -2.34
CA GLY A 10 10.01 -12.71 -2.09
C GLY A 10 10.46 -14.16 -2.33
N ALA A 11 9.69 -15.14 -1.85
CA ALA A 11 9.95 -16.55 -2.14
C ALA A 11 9.91 -16.87 -3.64
N ALA A 12 8.88 -16.37 -4.35
CA ALA A 12 8.70 -16.65 -5.77
C ALA A 12 9.79 -16.01 -6.63
N THR A 13 10.13 -14.74 -6.42
CA THR A 13 11.19 -14.03 -7.16
C THR A 13 12.55 -14.66 -6.94
N ALA A 14 12.88 -14.97 -5.69
CA ALA A 14 14.13 -15.66 -5.33
C ALA A 14 14.20 -17.09 -5.92
N GLN A 15 13.10 -17.83 -5.88
CA GLN A 15 13.03 -19.19 -6.42
C GLN A 15 13.18 -19.21 -7.93
N VAL A 16 12.58 -18.27 -8.65
CA VAL A 16 12.76 -18.14 -10.11
C VAL A 16 14.21 -17.89 -10.48
N ALA A 17 14.90 -16.96 -9.79
CA ALA A 17 16.23 -16.56 -10.14
C ALA A 17 17.29 -17.57 -9.69
N PHE A 18 17.15 -18.14 -8.49
CA PHE A 18 18.20 -18.92 -7.83
C PHE A 18 17.77 -20.31 -7.38
N GLY A 19 16.53 -20.71 -7.57
CA GLY A 19 16.02 -22.01 -7.10
C GLY A 19 16.76 -23.22 -7.69
N ARG A 20 17.25 -23.13 -8.92
CA ARG A 20 18.09 -24.19 -9.53
C ARG A 20 19.45 -24.36 -8.86
N ARG A 21 20.01 -23.27 -8.32
CA ARG A 21 21.35 -23.24 -7.70
C ARG A 21 21.31 -23.44 -6.19
N LEU A 22 20.31 -22.84 -5.51
CA LEU A 22 20.18 -22.80 -4.05
C LEU A 22 19.14 -23.78 -3.52
N GLY A 23 18.31 -24.35 -4.39
CA GLY A 23 17.18 -25.21 -3.99
C GLY A 23 16.12 -24.41 -3.17
N TRP A 24 15.57 -25.03 -2.14
CA TRP A 24 14.58 -24.41 -1.23
C TRP A 24 15.12 -23.22 -0.45
N ARG A 25 16.46 -23.11 -0.31
CA ARG A 25 17.13 -22.00 0.39
C ARG A 25 16.90 -20.67 -0.30
N ALA A 26 16.72 -20.66 -1.63
CA ALA A 26 16.35 -19.46 -2.35
C ALA A 26 15.03 -18.88 -1.83
N ALA A 27 14.00 -19.72 -1.67
CA ALA A 27 12.72 -19.27 -1.14
C ALA A 27 12.86 -18.72 0.29
N VAL A 28 13.61 -19.38 1.17
CA VAL A 28 13.80 -18.92 2.56
C VAL A 28 14.53 -17.57 2.60
N VAL A 29 15.61 -17.42 1.84
CA VAL A 29 16.35 -16.14 1.74
C VAL A 29 15.42 -15.05 1.19
N GLY A 30 14.64 -15.36 0.16
CA GLY A 30 13.67 -14.43 -0.43
C GLY A 30 12.60 -13.98 0.55
N VAL A 31 12.04 -14.92 1.33
CA VAL A 31 11.07 -14.58 2.41
C VAL A 31 11.71 -13.66 3.44
N VAL A 32 12.85 -14.04 4.01
CA VAL A 32 13.50 -13.24 5.06
C VAL A 32 13.85 -11.85 4.54
N ALA A 33 14.41 -11.76 3.33
CA ALA A 33 14.78 -10.47 2.74
C ALA A 33 13.57 -9.59 2.40
N ALA A 34 12.42 -10.19 2.08
CA ALA A 34 11.19 -9.47 1.83
C ALA A 34 10.48 -9.01 3.11
N GLU A 35 10.72 -9.66 4.27
CA GLU A 35 10.10 -9.27 5.53
C GLU A 35 10.93 -8.26 6.34
N LEU A 36 12.25 -8.26 6.17
CA LEU A 36 13.14 -7.39 6.95
C LEU A 36 12.85 -5.89 6.82
N PRO A 37 12.46 -5.33 5.65
CA PRO A 37 12.14 -3.90 5.55
C PRO A 37 11.06 -3.46 6.52
N ASP A 38 10.00 -4.24 6.71
CA ASP A 38 8.86 -3.93 7.58
C ASP A 38 9.17 -3.97 9.09
N LEU A 39 10.39 -4.37 9.49
CA LEU A 39 10.84 -4.21 10.88
C LEU A 39 10.92 -2.73 11.30
N ASP A 40 10.91 -1.80 10.35
CA ASP A 40 10.80 -0.37 10.65
C ASP A 40 9.49 0.01 11.36
N PHE A 41 8.45 -0.82 11.26
CA PHE A 41 7.21 -0.66 12.02
C PHE A 41 7.46 -0.58 13.54
N PHE A 42 8.53 -1.18 14.04
CA PHE A 42 8.89 -1.14 15.46
C PHE A 42 9.64 0.14 15.85
N ILE A 43 9.98 1.02 14.89
CA ILE A 43 10.63 2.31 15.16
C ILE A 43 9.56 3.31 15.60
N HIS A 44 9.46 3.58 16.90
CA HIS A 44 8.56 4.56 17.46
C HIS A 44 9.16 5.23 18.70
N SER A 45 8.65 6.38 19.06
CA SER A 45 9.10 7.18 20.21
C SER A 45 7.91 7.73 20.97
N ALA A 46 7.96 7.67 22.28
CA ALA A 46 6.96 8.30 23.13
C ALA A 46 7.06 9.84 23.11
N ALA A 47 8.23 10.38 22.81
CA ALA A 47 8.46 11.83 22.69
C ALA A 47 8.06 12.40 21.30
N ASP A 48 8.01 11.56 20.28
CA ASP A 48 7.63 11.96 18.91
C ASP A 48 6.62 10.97 18.32
N PRO A 49 5.31 11.24 18.43
CA PRO A 49 4.26 10.35 17.97
C PRO A 49 4.23 10.15 16.45
N LEU A 50 4.85 11.06 15.67
CA LEU A 50 4.89 10.99 14.20
C LEU A 50 6.15 10.31 13.66
N LEU A 51 7.10 9.91 14.50
CA LEU A 51 8.36 9.31 14.06
C LEU A 51 8.15 8.06 13.22
N ASN A 52 7.24 7.18 13.64
CA ASN A 52 6.92 5.97 12.88
C ASN A 52 6.31 6.30 11.51
N VAL A 53 5.45 7.32 11.44
CA VAL A 53 4.80 7.76 10.19
C VAL A 53 5.82 8.23 9.15
N GLU A 54 6.91 8.87 9.60
CA GLU A 54 7.98 9.32 8.70
C GLU A 54 8.94 8.20 8.31
N LEU A 55 9.28 7.32 9.26
CA LEU A 55 10.31 6.31 9.06
C LEU A 55 9.77 5.00 8.46
N HIS A 56 8.48 4.72 8.62
CA HIS A 56 7.88 3.56 7.96
C HIS A 56 7.90 3.76 6.44
N ARG A 57 8.50 2.80 5.74
CA ARG A 57 8.80 2.83 4.30
C ARG A 57 9.79 3.92 3.87
N HIS A 58 10.74 4.25 4.74
CA HIS A 58 11.82 5.18 4.47
C HIS A 58 13.13 4.42 4.09
N PHE A 59 14.18 4.52 4.91
CA PHE A 59 15.49 3.96 4.56
C PHE A 59 15.51 2.44 4.39
N THR A 60 14.72 1.69 5.16
CA THR A 60 14.59 0.22 5.05
C THR A 60 14.01 -0.22 3.71
N HIS A 61 13.22 0.66 3.08
CA HIS A 61 12.58 0.46 1.80
C HIS A 61 13.34 1.15 0.64
N SER A 62 14.59 1.54 0.87
CA SER A 62 15.41 2.19 -0.16
C SER A 62 16.28 1.19 -0.90
N PHE A 63 16.40 1.37 -2.23
CA PHE A 63 17.34 0.57 -3.04
C PHE A 63 18.79 0.74 -2.58
N VAL A 64 19.16 1.91 -2.06
CA VAL A 64 20.52 2.17 -1.55
C VAL A 64 20.83 1.35 -0.31
N PHE A 65 19.83 1.13 0.57
CA PHE A 65 20.02 0.34 1.79
C PHE A 65 19.72 -1.15 1.60
N SER A 66 19.14 -1.55 0.47
CA SER A 66 18.80 -2.95 0.19
C SER A 66 19.99 -3.93 0.25
N PRO A 67 21.27 -3.55 -0.06
CA PRO A 67 22.40 -4.43 0.17
C PRO A 67 22.62 -4.82 1.64
N VAL A 68 22.31 -3.92 2.58
CA VAL A 68 22.37 -4.20 4.02
C VAL A 68 21.30 -5.21 4.40
N ILE A 69 20.08 -5.02 3.91
CA ILE A 69 18.95 -5.97 4.11
C ILE A 69 19.31 -7.35 3.54
N ALA A 70 19.84 -7.40 2.31
CA ALA A 70 20.28 -8.65 1.70
C ALA A 70 21.39 -9.35 2.50
N LEU A 71 22.35 -8.59 3.03
CA LEU A 71 23.42 -9.13 3.89
C LEU A 71 22.81 -9.73 5.15
N LEU A 72 21.93 -9.01 5.85
CA LEU A 72 21.27 -9.50 7.07
C LEU A 72 20.46 -10.78 6.79
N ALA A 73 19.69 -10.81 5.71
CA ALA A 73 18.90 -11.98 5.33
C ALA A 73 19.73 -13.22 5.03
N THR A 74 20.98 -13.04 4.62
CA THR A 74 21.87 -14.14 4.21
C THR A 74 22.91 -14.55 5.26
N LEU A 75 23.04 -13.79 6.34
CA LEU A 75 24.04 -14.05 7.40
C LEU A 75 24.15 -15.51 7.86
N PRO A 76 23.05 -16.27 8.08
CA PRO A 76 23.15 -17.66 8.55
C PRO A 76 23.90 -18.59 7.61
N TRP A 77 23.98 -18.25 6.31
CA TRP A 77 24.65 -19.05 5.29
C TRP A 77 26.03 -18.53 4.93
N LEU A 78 26.28 -17.21 5.01
CA LEU A 78 27.55 -16.59 4.57
C LEU A 78 28.77 -17.09 5.34
N PHE A 79 28.64 -17.43 6.60
CA PHE A 79 29.72 -17.90 7.46
C PHE A 79 29.95 -19.40 7.40
N ARG A 80 29.09 -20.16 6.69
CA ARG A 80 29.27 -21.61 6.53
C ARG A 80 30.15 -21.93 5.34
N ALA A 81 31.17 -22.73 5.57
CA ALA A 81 32.13 -23.16 4.52
C ALA A 81 31.42 -23.80 3.30
N ALA A 82 30.36 -24.58 3.56
CA ALA A 82 29.54 -25.24 2.55
C ALA A 82 28.94 -24.29 1.49
N PHE A 83 28.78 -23.00 1.81
CA PHE A 83 28.19 -22.00 0.92
C PHE A 83 29.18 -20.99 0.34
N ARG A 84 30.48 -21.21 0.52
CA ARG A 84 31.54 -20.28 0.08
C ARG A 84 31.41 -19.89 -1.40
N GLU A 85 31.17 -20.86 -2.26
CA GLU A 85 30.99 -20.64 -3.71
C GLU A 85 29.64 -20.06 -4.11
N GLN A 86 28.65 -20.04 -3.17
CA GLN A 86 27.31 -19.58 -3.41
C GLN A 86 27.02 -18.22 -2.78
N ARG A 87 27.99 -17.59 -2.10
CA ARG A 87 27.80 -16.32 -1.36
C ARG A 87 27.20 -15.22 -2.20
N LEU A 88 27.74 -15.00 -3.42
CA LEU A 88 27.21 -14.01 -4.33
C LEU A 88 25.75 -14.32 -4.74
N ALA A 89 25.47 -15.59 -5.04
CA ALA A 89 24.10 -16.01 -5.39
C ALA A 89 23.11 -15.80 -4.22
N LEU A 90 23.55 -16.04 -2.97
CA LEU A 90 22.76 -15.76 -1.77
C LEU A 90 22.48 -14.26 -1.62
N LEU A 91 23.51 -13.41 -1.74
CA LEU A 91 23.35 -11.95 -1.65
C LEU A 91 22.43 -11.40 -2.74
N LEU A 92 22.58 -11.83 -3.99
CA LEU A 92 21.70 -11.43 -5.10
C LEU A 92 20.26 -11.93 -4.88
N CYS A 93 20.10 -13.13 -4.31
CA CYS A 93 18.82 -13.68 -3.93
C CYS A 93 18.12 -12.81 -2.86
N GLY A 94 18.88 -12.38 -1.83
CA GLY A 94 18.39 -11.44 -0.83
C GLY A 94 18.03 -10.07 -1.41
N LEU A 95 18.84 -9.54 -2.33
CA LEU A 95 18.51 -8.29 -3.03
C LEU A 95 17.19 -8.38 -3.79
N LEU A 96 16.98 -9.46 -4.55
CA LEU A 96 15.73 -9.66 -5.29
C LEU A 96 14.52 -9.78 -4.37
N GLY A 97 14.65 -10.47 -3.23
CA GLY A 97 13.59 -10.54 -2.22
C GLY A 97 13.24 -9.16 -1.67
N CYS A 98 14.23 -8.38 -1.26
CA CYS A 98 14.04 -7.00 -0.79
C CYS A 98 13.46 -6.08 -1.87
N TRP A 99 13.95 -6.14 -3.11
CA TRP A 99 13.45 -5.31 -4.21
C TRP A 99 12.00 -5.67 -4.58
N SER A 100 11.63 -6.95 -4.52
CA SER A 100 10.25 -7.37 -4.77
C SER A 100 9.28 -6.77 -3.74
N HIS A 101 9.70 -6.71 -2.47
CA HIS A 101 8.94 -6.03 -1.42
C HIS A 101 8.79 -4.53 -1.72
N ILE A 102 9.90 -3.82 -1.93
CA ILE A 102 9.92 -2.37 -2.18
C ILE A 102 9.02 -1.98 -3.36
N LEU A 103 9.13 -2.73 -4.48
CA LEU A 103 8.35 -2.46 -5.69
C LEU A 103 6.86 -2.76 -5.50
N LEU A 104 6.52 -3.84 -4.80
CA LEU A 104 5.12 -4.15 -4.52
C LEU A 104 4.49 -3.09 -3.60
N ASP A 105 5.24 -2.61 -2.62
CA ASP A 105 4.80 -1.54 -1.75
C ASP A 105 4.56 -0.22 -2.48
N ALA A 106 5.39 0.10 -3.48
CA ALA A 106 5.14 1.25 -4.36
C ALA A 106 3.87 1.07 -5.21
N CYS A 107 3.42 -0.15 -5.46
CA CYS A 107 2.14 -0.41 -6.13
C CYS A 107 0.92 -0.14 -5.25
N THR A 108 1.08 0.04 -3.93
CA THR A 108 0.00 0.35 -2.99
C THR A 108 -0.17 1.86 -2.77
N SER A 109 -1.23 2.26 -2.04
CA SER A 109 -1.60 3.67 -1.83
C SER A 109 -0.88 4.34 -0.66
N TYR A 110 -0.09 3.61 0.15
CA TYR A 110 0.55 4.19 1.33
C TYR A 110 1.72 5.13 0.95
N GLY A 111 2.44 4.80 -0.11
CA GLY A 111 3.63 5.50 -0.57
C GLY A 111 4.92 4.98 0.04
N THR A 112 5.94 4.77 -0.80
CA THR A 112 7.24 4.17 -0.46
C THR A 112 8.37 5.06 -0.94
N GLN A 113 9.36 5.33 -0.09
CA GLN A 113 10.47 6.26 -0.38
C GLN A 113 11.70 5.50 -0.89
N PHE A 114 11.57 4.75 -1.98
CA PHE A 114 12.64 3.85 -2.45
C PHE A 114 13.88 4.56 -3.02
N LEU A 115 13.84 5.88 -3.22
CA LEU A 115 14.98 6.67 -3.71
C LEU A 115 15.78 7.39 -2.59
N VAL A 116 15.46 7.17 -1.32
CA VAL A 116 16.25 7.71 -0.20
C VAL A 116 17.71 7.22 -0.31
N PRO A 117 18.72 8.08 -0.12
CA PRO A 117 18.70 9.47 0.38
C PRO A 117 18.54 10.55 -0.69
N PHE A 118 18.44 10.21 -1.96
CA PHE A 118 18.45 11.18 -3.07
C PHE A 118 17.12 11.92 -3.25
N SER A 119 16.01 11.31 -2.84
CA SER A 119 14.68 11.89 -2.91
C SER A 119 13.83 11.41 -1.74
N GLN A 120 13.02 12.33 -1.19
CA GLN A 120 12.01 12.02 -0.17
C GLN A 120 10.62 11.81 -0.77
N HIS A 121 10.52 11.71 -2.09
CA HIS A 121 9.25 11.46 -2.76
C HIS A 121 8.68 10.07 -2.38
N ARG A 122 7.39 10.04 -2.06
CA ARG A 122 6.65 8.84 -1.72
C ARG A 122 5.92 8.33 -2.96
N PHE A 123 6.37 7.19 -3.48
CA PHE A 123 5.76 6.55 -4.65
C PHE A 123 4.59 5.67 -4.19
N GLY A 124 3.39 6.04 -4.58
CA GLY A 124 2.16 5.27 -4.41
C GLY A 124 1.44 5.20 -5.74
N TRP A 125 1.51 4.04 -6.42
CA TRP A 125 0.93 3.90 -7.76
C TRP A 125 -0.53 3.47 -7.75
N ASP A 126 -1.07 3.01 -6.61
CA ASP A 126 -2.45 2.58 -6.43
C ASP A 126 -2.92 1.52 -7.44
N PHE A 127 -2.04 0.61 -7.80
CA PHE A 127 -2.38 -0.48 -8.71
C PHE A 127 -3.04 -1.66 -7.99
N ILE A 128 -2.82 -1.78 -6.69
CA ILE A 128 -3.32 -2.88 -5.87
C ILE A 128 -3.65 -2.39 -4.45
N SER A 129 -4.64 -2.99 -3.83
CA SER A 129 -4.96 -2.71 -2.42
C SER A 129 -3.91 -3.31 -1.47
N ILE A 130 -3.85 -2.79 -0.23
CA ILE A 130 -2.90 -3.25 0.79
C ILE A 130 -3.10 -4.71 1.21
N ILE A 131 -4.31 -5.25 1.05
CA ILE A 131 -4.64 -6.67 1.22
C ILE A 131 -5.40 -7.09 -0.04
N ASP A 132 -4.83 -8.00 -0.81
CA ASP A 132 -5.43 -8.52 -2.04
C ASP A 132 -5.35 -10.05 -2.08
N PRO A 133 -6.45 -10.74 -1.71
CA PRO A 133 -6.48 -12.19 -1.67
C PRO A 133 -6.24 -12.85 -3.03
N VAL A 134 -6.64 -12.21 -4.13
CA VAL A 134 -6.44 -12.76 -5.48
C VAL A 134 -4.97 -12.84 -5.81
N PHE A 135 -4.24 -11.74 -5.60
CA PHE A 135 -2.80 -11.68 -5.83
C PHE A 135 -2.05 -12.66 -4.92
N THR A 136 -2.40 -12.69 -3.63
CA THR A 136 -1.81 -13.60 -2.64
C THR A 136 -2.03 -15.06 -3.01
N CYS A 137 -3.27 -15.45 -3.39
CA CYS A 137 -3.59 -16.82 -3.78
C CYS A 137 -2.88 -17.25 -5.07
N VAL A 138 -2.70 -16.36 -6.04
CA VAL A 138 -1.94 -16.65 -7.27
C VAL A 138 -0.49 -17.00 -6.94
N LEU A 139 0.18 -16.22 -6.09
CA LEU A 139 1.56 -16.47 -5.66
C LEU A 139 1.67 -17.78 -4.88
N LEU A 140 0.75 -18.00 -3.93
CA LEU A 140 0.71 -19.22 -3.13
C LEU A 140 0.52 -20.45 -4.01
N ALA A 141 -0.46 -20.43 -4.92
CA ALA A 141 -0.74 -21.54 -5.84
C ALA A 141 0.47 -21.89 -6.70
N GLY A 142 1.19 -20.87 -7.21
CA GLY A 142 2.40 -21.07 -8.00
C GLY A 142 3.54 -21.72 -7.21
N LEU A 143 3.76 -21.28 -5.97
CA LEU A 143 4.77 -21.85 -5.08
C LEU A 143 4.43 -23.30 -4.70
N VAL A 144 3.17 -23.56 -4.35
CA VAL A 144 2.67 -24.91 -4.02
C VAL A 144 2.81 -25.83 -5.23
N ALA A 145 2.33 -25.43 -6.40
CA ALA A 145 2.44 -26.21 -7.63
C ALA A 145 3.90 -26.55 -7.98
N ASN A 146 4.80 -25.56 -7.77
CA ASN A 146 6.23 -25.76 -7.98
C ASN A 146 6.83 -26.77 -6.99
N GLY A 147 6.44 -26.68 -5.71
CA GLY A 147 6.86 -27.60 -4.66
C GLY A 147 6.38 -29.04 -4.94
N LEU A 148 5.10 -29.21 -5.29
CA LEU A 148 4.51 -30.50 -5.62
C LEU A 148 5.18 -31.13 -6.86
N ALA A 149 5.41 -30.34 -7.93
CA ALA A 149 6.06 -30.82 -9.13
C ALA A 149 7.52 -31.28 -8.86
N ASN A 150 8.25 -30.61 -7.97
CA ASN A 150 9.58 -31.01 -7.59
C ASN A 150 9.59 -32.27 -6.71
N ARG A 151 8.61 -32.40 -5.83
CA ARG A 151 8.43 -33.59 -4.98
C ARG A 151 8.06 -34.84 -5.78
N ALA A 152 7.18 -34.69 -6.78
CA ALA A 152 6.78 -35.79 -7.67
C ALA A 152 7.90 -36.31 -8.58
N ARG A 153 8.96 -35.51 -8.80
CA ARG A 153 10.13 -35.94 -9.60
C ARG A 153 11.09 -36.84 -8.86
N GLY A 154 10.85 -37.11 -7.59
CA GLY A 154 11.68 -37.94 -6.73
C GLY A 154 12.91 -37.27 -6.18
N ASP A 155 13.55 -37.93 -5.22
CA ASP A 155 14.69 -37.43 -4.47
C ASP A 155 15.88 -37.06 -5.35
N ALA A 156 16.77 -36.28 -4.77
CA ALA A 156 17.95 -35.58 -5.29
C ALA A 156 18.94 -36.40 -6.14
N THR A 157 18.66 -37.61 -6.56
CA THR A 157 19.45 -38.45 -7.47
C THR A 157 19.11 -38.23 -8.95
N SER A 158 18.01 -37.49 -9.25
CA SER A 158 17.67 -37.12 -10.62
C SER A 158 18.54 -35.93 -11.05
N ALA A 159 19.33 -36.06 -12.09
CA ALA A 159 20.16 -35.00 -12.70
C ALA A 159 19.29 -33.87 -13.35
N ALA A 160 17.96 -34.00 -13.34
CA ALA A 160 17.09 -33.01 -13.93
C ALA A 160 16.92 -31.78 -13.01
N PRO A 161 17.10 -30.54 -13.56
CA PRO A 161 16.94 -29.32 -12.77
C PRO A 161 15.52 -29.19 -12.21
N ALA A 162 15.42 -28.62 -10.99
CA ALA A 162 14.15 -28.37 -10.33
C ALA A 162 13.20 -27.56 -11.25
N SER A 163 11.91 -27.95 -11.25
CA SER A 163 10.89 -27.19 -11.99
C SER A 163 10.73 -25.81 -11.40
N GLN A 164 10.58 -24.81 -12.24
CA GLN A 164 10.27 -23.43 -11.86
C GLN A 164 9.00 -22.94 -12.58
N ARG A 165 8.31 -23.82 -13.31
CA ARG A 165 7.15 -23.42 -14.14
C ARG A 165 6.03 -22.79 -13.31
N GLY A 166 5.70 -23.37 -12.14
CA GLY A 166 4.66 -22.85 -11.27
C GLY A 166 4.90 -21.42 -10.83
N VAL A 167 6.13 -21.12 -10.39
CA VAL A 167 6.50 -19.77 -9.96
C VAL A 167 6.60 -18.78 -11.11
N TRP A 168 7.08 -19.19 -12.31
CA TRP A 168 7.06 -18.32 -13.49
C TRP A 168 5.65 -17.92 -13.89
N VAL A 169 4.71 -18.88 -13.89
CA VAL A 169 3.30 -18.63 -14.18
C VAL A 169 2.70 -17.68 -13.15
N ALA A 170 2.96 -17.92 -11.86
CA ALA A 170 2.43 -17.07 -10.80
C ALA A 170 2.95 -15.62 -10.88
N LEU A 171 4.25 -15.43 -11.13
CA LEU A 171 4.82 -14.10 -11.31
C LEU A 171 4.29 -13.42 -12.57
N GLY A 172 4.11 -14.14 -13.67
CA GLY A 172 3.50 -13.63 -14.89
C GLY A 172 2.04 -13.19 -14.67
N LEU A 173 1.24 -14.00 -13.99
CA LEU A 173 -0.14 -13.66 -13.62
C LEU A 173 -0.18 -12.50 -12.63
N GLY A 174 0.73 -12.46 -11.66
CA GLY A 174 0.85 -11.32 -10.73
C GLY A 174 1.20 -10.02 -11.44
N ALA A 175 2.15 -10.04 -12.36
CA ALA A 175 2.50 -8.86 -13.18
C ALA A 175 1.31 -8.42 -14.07
N ALA A 176 0.60 -9.36 -14.68
CA ALA A 176 -0.60 -9.06 -15.45
C ALA A 176 -1.70 -8.45 -14.56
N TYR A 177 -1.87 -8.96 -13.34
CA TYR A 177 -2.83 -8.44 -12.37
C TYR A 177 -2.51 -6.98 -11.97
N LEU A 178 -1.23 -6.66 -11.71
CA LEU A 178 -0.80 -5.28 -11.45
C LEU A 178 -1.01 -4.36 -12.66
N ALA A 179 -0.74 -4.85 -13.88
CA ALA A 179 -0.99 -4.11 -15.11
C ALA A 179 -2.50 -3.84 -15.30
N LEU A 180 -3.36 -4.82 -15.00
CA LEU A 180 -4.81 -4.63 -14.99
C LEU A 180 -5.23 -3.59 -13.94
N GLY A 181 -4.59 -3.56 -12.76
CA GLY A 181 -4.79 -2.52 -11.75
C GLY A 181 -4.47 -1.12 -12.29
N ALA A 182 -3.36 -0.96 -13.00
CA ALA A 182 -2.99 0.30 -13.65
C ALA A 182 -4.02 0.76 -14.70
N VAL A 183 -4.52 -0.17 -15.53
CA VAL A 183 -5.60 0.12 -16.48
C VAL A 183 -6.88 0.54 -15.76
N GLN A 184 -7.25 -0.17 -14.71
CA GLN A 184 -8.44 0.16 -13.93
C GLN A 184 -8.30 1.49 -13.18
N LYS A 185 -7.11 1.85 -12.68
CA LYS A 185 -6.85 3.19 -12.12
C LYS A 185 -7.15 4.28 -13.15
N ALA A 186 -6.65 4.13 -14.37
CA ALA A 186 -6.92 5.09 -15.45
C ALA A 186 -8.43 5.21 -15.76
N ARG A 187 -9.16 4.10 -15.77
CA ARG A 187 -10.63 4.10 -15.94
C ARG A 187 -11.35 4.73 -14.75
N ALA A 188 -10.87 4.53 -13.53
CA ALA A 188 -11.41 5.17 -12.33
C ALA A 188 -11.23 6.69 -12.38
N HIS A 189 -10.06 7.18 -12.81
CA HIS A 189 -9.86 8.61 -13.05
C HIS A 189 -10.76 9.17 -14.15
N ALA A 190 -10.99 8.44 -15.24
CA ALA A 190 -11.93 8.85 -16.28
C ALA A 190 -13.36 8.97 -15.72
N ALA A 191 -13.83 8.00 -14.97
CA ALA A 191 -15.14 8.02 -14.31
C ALA A 191 -15.24 9.17 -13.26
N GLN A 192 -14.18 9.43 -12.53
CA GLN A 192 -14.08 10.56 -11.60
C GLN A 192 -14.21 11.91 -12.33
N ALA A 193 -13.53 12.07 -13.47
CA ALA A 193 -13.62 13.27 -14.28
C ALA A 193 -15.03 13.48 -14.89
N GLU A 194 -15.69 12.40 -15.24
CA GLU A 194 -17.09 12.41 -15.70
C GLU A 194 -18.05 12.84 -14.58
N LEU A 195 -17.87 12.27 -13.39
CA LEU A 195 -18.66 12.64 -12.21
C LEU A 195 -18.48 14.11 -11.84
N ALA A 196 -17.24 14.60 -11.82
CA ALA A 196 -16.95 16.01 -11.53
C ALA A 196 -17.62 16.93 -12.55
N ARG A 197 -17.53 16.61 -13.86
CA ARG A 197 -18.22 17.38 -14.91
C ARG A 197 -19.74 17.37 -14.74
N ALA A 198 -20.34 16.24 -14.41
CA ALA A 198 -21.78 16.14 -14.16
C ALA A 198 -22.23 17.01 -12.96
N ARG A 199 -21.34 17.24 -11.98
CA ARG A 199 -21.55 18.14 -10.84
C ARG A 199 -21.22 19.60 -11.15
N GLY A 200 -20.69 19.94 -12.33
CA GLY A 200 -20.19 21.28 -12.65
C GLY A 200 -18.88 21.63 -11.97
N HIS A 201 -18.13 20.64 -11.49
CA HIS A 201 -16.88 20.83 -10.78
C HIS A 201 -15.68 20.83 -11.73
N HIS A 202 -14.69 21.70 -11.45
CA HIS A 202 -13.35 21.63 -12.02
C HIS A 202 -12.42 20.91 -11.07
N ILE A 203 -11.74 19.87 -11.55
CA ILE A 203 -10.77 19.11 -10.75
C ILE A 203 -9.45 19.87 -10.72
N GLU A 204 -9.04 20.34 -9.54
CA GLU A 204 -7.74 20.94 -9.29
C GLU A 204 -6.68 19.87 -9.03
N ARG A 205 -7.03 18.83 -8.29
CA ARG A 205 -6.22 17.66 -7.95
C ARG A 205 -7.11 16.45 -7.73
N SER A 206 -6.64 15.27 -8.09
CA SER A 206 -7.41 14.03 -7.89
C SER A 206 -6.56 12.85 -7.50
N GLU A 207 -7.19 11.87 -6.85
CA GLU A 207 -6.62 10.57 -6.51
C GLU A 207 -7.71 9.51 -6.61
N ALA A 208 -7.32 8.30 -7.04
CA ALA A 208 -8.19 7.14 -7.09
C ALA A 208 -7.44 5.92 -6.56
N MET A 209 -7.92 5.35 -5.46
CA MET A 209 -7.28 4.25 -4.75
C MET A 209 -8.19 3.02 -4.77
N PRO A 210 -7.66 1.81 -5.06
CA PRO A 210 -8.46 0.60 -5.05
C PRO A 210 -8.91 0.29 -3.61
N THR A 211 -10.14 -0.22 -3.48
CA THR A 211 -10.61 -0.71 -2.20
C THR A 211 -10.12 -2.12 -1.94
N LEU A 212 -10.32 -2.62 -0.72
CA LEU A 212 -9.77 -3.88 -0.26
C LEU A 212 -10.09 -5.04 -1.23
N GLY A 213 -9.04 -5.73 -1.68
CA GLY A 213 -9.12 -7.01 -2.37
C GLY A 213 -9.75 -7.00 -3.75
N ASN A 214 -9.80 -5.85 -4.45
CA ASN A 214 -10.37 -5.81 -5.79
C ASN A 214 -9.90 -4.60 -6.63
N HIS A 215 -10.10 -4.68 -7.94
CA HIS A 215 -9.86 -3.59 -8.91
C HIS A 215 -11.16 -2.99 -9.48
N LEU A 216 -12.32 -3.28 -8.89
CA LEU A 216 -13.61 -2.83 -9.40
C LEU A 216 -14.15 -1.62 -8.65
N VAL A 217 -13.86 -1.53 -7.35
CA VAL A 217 -14.35 -0.46 -6.48
C VAL A 217 -13.19 0.42 -6.03
N TRP A 218 -13.34 1.71 -6.24
CA TRP A 218 -12.32 2.73 -6.03
C TRP A 218 -12.78 3.79 -5.06
N ARG A 219 -11.92 4.20 -4.14
CA ARG A 219 -12.09 5.44 -3.41
C ARG A 219 -11.60 6.57 -4.30
N SER A 220 -12.51 7.48 -4.65
CA SER A 220 -12.25 8.67 -5.46
C SER A 220 -12.11 9.87 -4.54
N LEU A 221 -11.02 10.61 -4.65
CA LEU A 221 -10.83 11.91 -4.02
C LEU A 221 -10.53 12.95 -5.08
N TYR A 222 -11.19 14.10 -5.05
CA TYR A 222 -10.80 15.24 -5.87
C TYR A 222 -11.03 16.56 -5.13
N LEU A 223 -10.21 17.54 -5.43
CA LEU A 223 -10.28 18.90 -4.92
C LEU A 223 -11.01 19.78 -5.92
N HIS A 224 -11.98 20.53 -5.45
CA HIS A 224 -12.72 21.56 -6.17
C HIS A 224 -13.12 22.66 -5.21
N ASP A 225 -12.77 23.90 -5.55
CA ASP A 225 -13.12 25.11 -4.80
C ASP A 225 -12.83 24.97 -3.29
N GLY A 226 -11.61 24.57 -2.96
CA GLY A 226 -11.13 24.39 -1.59
C GLY A 226 -11.81 23.27 -0.81
N ARG A 227 -12.55 22.38 -1.48
CA ARG A 227 -13.24 21.26 -0.84
C ARG A 227 -12.76 19.93 -1.43
N ILE A 228 -12.51 18.97 -0.57
CA ILE A 228 -12.21 17.58 -0.95
C ILE A 228 -13.53 16.82 -1.08
N HIS A 229 -13.84 16.34 -2.27
CA HIS A 229 -14.93 15.44 -2.54
C HIS A 229 -14.44 14.00 -2.48
N SER A 230 -15.14 13.16 -1.72
CA SER A 230 -14.79 11.75 -1.54
C SER A 230 -15.99 10.88 -1.88
N ASP A 231 -15.85 10.04 -2.89
CA ASP A 231 -16.89 9.13 -3.38
C ASP A 231 -16.38 7.69 -3.48
N ARG A 232 -17.28 6.72 -3.67
CA ARG A 232 -16.99 5.37 -4.11
C ARG A 232 -17.37 5.24 -5.56
N LEU A 233 -16.40 4.89 -6.41
CA LEU A 233 -16.64 4.57 -7.82
C LEU A 233 -16.55 3.06 -8.03
N ARG A 234 -17.57 2.48 -8.62
CA ARG A 234 -17.50 1.11 -9.14
C ARG A 234 -17.29 1.18 -10.64
N VAL A 235 -16.17 0.60 -11.09
CA VAL A 235 -15.70 0.61 -12.49
C VAL A 235 -15.64 -0.83 -12.98
N PRO A 236 -16.75 -1.40 -13.46
CA PRO A 236 -16.77 -2.78 -13.94
C PRO A 236 -15.94 -2.93 -15.21
N TRP A 237 -15.46 -4.14 -15.51
CA TRP A 237 -14.74 -4.42 -16.75
C TRP A 237 -15.60 -4.16 -17.98
N LEU A 238 -16.88 -4.48 -17.90
CA LEU A 238 -17.89 -4.25 -18.92
C LEU A 238 -19.02 -3.40 -18.34
N GLY A 239 -19.52 -2.42 -19.11
CA GLY A 239 -20.60 -1.53 -18.72
C GLY A 239 -20.13 -0.18 -18.17
N ALA A 240 -21.08 0.65 -17.77
CA ALA A 240 -20.85 2.00 -17.29
C ALA A 240 -20.36 2.00 -15.82
N ALA A 241 -19.55 3.00 -15.49
CA ALA A 241 -19.18 3.27 -14.12
C ALA A 241 -20.39 3.75 -13.31
N THR A 242 -20.41 3.39 -12.03
CA THR A 242 -21.42 3.83 -11.07
C THR A 242 -20.78 4.49 -9.87
N VAL A 243 -21.50 5.38 -9.21
CA VAL A 243 -21.05 6.14 -8.04
C VAL A 243 -21.97 5.89 -6.85
N ARG A 244 -21.37 5.70 -5.69
CA ARG A 244 -21.98 5.86 -4.37
C ARG A 244 -21.41 7.13 -3.76
N GLU A 245 -22.26 8.11 -3.52
CA GLU A 245 -21.83 9.38 -2.98
C GLU A 245 -21.31 9.24 -1.56
N GLY A 246 -20.27 9.98 -1.28
CA GLY A 246 -19.65 10.06 0.03
C GLY A 246 -19.75 11.46 0.64
N SER A 247 -18.63 12.01 1.09
CA SER A 247 -18.56 13.28 1.80
C SER A 247 -17.83 14.36 1.00
N SER A 248 -18.20 15.61 1.26
CA SER A 248 -17.45 16.78 0.80
C SER A 248 -17.07 17.64 2.00
N LEU A 249 -15.76 17.86 2.22
CA LEU A 249 -15.25 18.59 3.37
C LEU A 249 -14.25 19.66 2.94
N PRO A 250 -14.18 20.79 3.68
CA PRO A 250 -13.15 21.78 3.45
C PRO A 250 -11.76 21.16 3.57
N LEU A 251 -10.89 21.49 2.61
CA LEU A 251 -9.47 21.19 2.72
C LEU A 251 -8.88 21.97 3.89
N VAL A 252 -8.14 21.30 4.76
CA VAL A 252 -7.39 21.96 5.84
C VAL A 252 -5.97 22.24 5.37
N SER A 253 -5.61 23.49 5.39
CA SER A 253 -4.27 23.99 5.09
C SER A 253 -3.66 24.69 6.33
N ARG A 254 -2.41 25.10 6.24
CA ARG A 254 -1.75 25.88 7.29
C ARG A 254 -2.54 27.15 7.68
N ARG A 255 -3.27 27.76 6.73
CA ARG A 255 -4.06 28.99 6.97
C ARG A 255 -5.30 28.77 7.83
N ASP A 256 -5.74 27.51 7.93
CA ASP A 256 -6.94 27.10 8.65
C ASP A 256 -6.62 26.66 10.09
N LEU A 257 -5.34 26.72 10.49
CA LEU A 257 -4.92 26.55 11.87
C LEU A 257 -5.30 27.78 12.69
N SER A 258 -5.71 27.58 13.94
CA SER A 258 -5.98 28.70 14.83
C SER A 258 -4.72 29.55 15.04
N PRO A 259 -4.86 30.85 15.38
CA PRO A 259 -3.68 31.69 15.67
C PRO A 259 -2.78 31.11 16.77
N GLU A 260 -3.34 30.41 17.76
CA GLU A 260 -2.60 29.75 18.82
C GLU A 260 -1.81 28.54 18.31
N GLU A 261 -2.41 27.69 17.46
CA GLU A 261 -1.76 26.55 16.81
C GLU A 261 -0.65 27.01 15.87
N ALA A 262 -0.91 28.06 15.07
CA ALA A 262 0.03 28.59 14.09
C ALA A 262 1.22 29.34 14.70
N ALA A 263 1.03 29.96 15.88
CA ALA A 263 2.09 30.70 16.58
C ALA A 263 3.13 29.80 17.25
N ARG A 264 2.80 28.51 17.47
CA ARG A 264 3.67 27.53 18.10
C ARG A 264 4.48 26.78 17.03
N ASN A 265 5.80 26.80 17.13
CA ASN A 265 6.67 26.12 16.15
C ASN A 265 6.44 24.60 16.08
N GLY A 266 6.23 23.96 17.22
CA GLY A 266 6.07 22.50 17.29
C GLY A 266 4.79 21.98 16.64
N PRO A 267 3.59 22.47 16.99
CA PRO A 267 2.35 22.10 16.33
C PRO A 267 2.36 22.33 14.83
N LEU A 268 2.93 23.46 14.40
CA LEU A 268 3.07 23.78 12.98
C LEU A 268 3.95 22.75 12.25
N ARG A 269 5.11 22.41 12.84
CA ARG A 269 5.99 21.38 12.30
C ARG A 269 5.30 20.01 12.23
N SER A 270 4.56 19.63 13.26
CA SER A 270 3.82 18.39 13.30
C SER A 270 2.70 18.34 12.27
N PHE A 271 2.02 19.49 12.03
CA PHE A 271 1.05 19.62 10.94
C PHE A 271 1.72 19.44 9.57
N GLU A 272 2.85 20.07 9.32
CA GLU A 272 3.57 19.98 8.04
C GLU A 272 4.05 18.53 7.79
N ARG A 273 4.55 17.82 8.81
CA ARG A 273 4.91 16.40 8.74
C ARG A 273 3.70 15.53 8.38
N PHE A 274 2.57 15.75 9.02
CA PHE A 274 1.35 15.01 8.74
C PHE A 274 0.75 15.38 7.36
N ALA A 275 0.83 16.63 6.95
CA ALA A 275 0.43 17.07 5.62
C ALA A 275 1.29 16.44 4.53
N TRP A 276 2.60 16.32 4.74
CA TRP A 276 3.48 15.58 3.86
C TRP A 276 3.11 14.08 3.80
N PHE A 277 2.85 13.44 4.95
CA PHE A 277 2.43 12.04 5.01
C PHE A 277 1.11 11.79 4.28
N SER A 278 0.12 12.64 4.49
CA SER A 278 -1.22 12.51 3.91
C SER A 278 -1.28 13.05 2.47
N ASP A 279 -0.14 13.43 1.90
CA ASP A 279 -0.09 14.08 0.59
C ASP A 279 -1.06 15.29 0.52
N GLY A 280 -1.22 16.00 1.63
CA GLY A 280 -2.10 17.16 1.75
C GLY A 280 -3.61 16.87 1.62
N TRP A 281 -4.06 15.62 1.65
CA TRP A 281 -5.48 15.27 1.67
C TRP A 281 -6.06 15.38 3.09
N LEU A 282 -6.08 16.58 3.65
CA LEU A 282 -6.44 16.84 5.04
C LEU A 282 -7.83 17.46 5.19
N ALA A 283 -8.63 16.92 6.10
CA ALA A 283 -9.88 17.52 6.54
C ALA A 283 -10.09 17.34 8.05
N ARG A 284 -10.87 18.23 8.68
CA ARG A 284 -11.31 18.02 10.07
C ARG A 284 -12.36 16.91 10.10
N ALA A 285 -12.25 16.03 11.08
CA ALA A 285 -13.22 14.95 11.26
C ALA A 285 -14.58 15.51 11.72
N PRO A 286 -15.69 15.22 11.02
CA PRO A 286 -17.01 15.75 11.41
C PRO A 286 -17.46 15.34 12.82
N GLY A 287 -17.06 14.14 13.26
CA GLY A 287 -17.39 13.64 14.61
C GLY A 287 -16.49 14.20 15.72
N ASP A 288 -15.32 14.73 15.37
CA ASP A 288 -14.36 15.36 16.29
C ASP A 288 -13.55 16.43 15.55
N PRO A 289 -14.01 17.69 15.52
CA PRO A 289 -13.35 18.78 14.78
C PRO A 289 -11.92 19.11 15.26
N MET A 290 -11.52 18.63 16.44
CA MET A 290 -10.15 18.75 16.93
C MET A 290 -9.18 17.81 16.21
N VAL A 291 -9.68 16.79 15.53
CA VAL A 291 -8.89 15.84 14.75
C VAL A 291 -8.79 16.32 13.30
N ILE A 292 -7.56 16.54 12.84
CA ILE A 292 -7.24 16.70 11.42
C ILE A 292 -6.85 15.32 10.89
N GLY A 293 -7.64 14.78 9.96
CA GLY A 293 -7.50 13.42 9.45
C GLY A 293 -7.07 13.37 8.00
N ASP A 294 -6.48 12.25 7.61
CA ASP A 294 -6.13 11.89 6.23
C ASP A 294 -7.36 11.37 5.49
N MET A 295 -7.90 12.16 4.56
CA MET A 295 -9.10 11.78 3.80
C MET A 295 -8.92 10.60 2.87
N ARG A 296 -7.69 10.15 2.60
CA ARG A 296 -7.44 8.95 1.81
C ARG A 296 -7.99 7.69 2.51
N TYR A 297 -8.06 7.72 3.85
CA TYR A 297 -8.43 6.57 4.67
C TYR A 297 -9.54 6.91 5.66
N SER A 298 -10.68 6.21 5.53
CA SER A 298 -11.84 6.39 6.39
C SER A 298 -12.40 5.05 6.85
N LEU A 299 -12.93 5.01 8.07
CA LEU A 299 -13.61 3.84 8.62
C LEU A 299 -14.95 3.57 7.91
N THR A 300 -15.58 4.61 7.37
CA THR A 300 -16.86 4.50 6.68
C THR A 300 -16.76 4.96 5.22
N ALA A 301 -17.69 4.52 4.39
CA ALA A 301 -17.73 4.90 2.98
C ALA A 301 -18.49 6.23 2.76
N LYS A 302 -19.53 6.52 3.57
CA LYS A 302 -20.43 7.68 3.40
C LYS A 302 -19.93 8.95 4.08
N ALA A 303 -19.47 8.82 5.32
CA ALA A 303 -18.97 9.95 6.10
C ALA A 303 -17.46 9.83 6.27
N PHE A 304 -16.79 10.97 6.41
CA PHE A 304 -15.38 10.95 6.75
C PHE A 304 -15.22 10.70 8.26
N ASP A 305 -14.68 9.55 8.58
CA ASP A 305 -14.31 9.12 9.92
C ASP A 305 -12.85 8.60 9.82
N PRO A 306 -11.84 9.44 10.13
CA PRO A 306 -10.46 9.16 9.78
C PRO A 306 -9.90 7.95 10.50
N ILE A 307 -9.19 7.09 9.76
CA ILE A 307 -8.38 6.02 10.34
C ILE A 307 -7.13 6.60 10.99
N TRP A 308 -6.53 7.60 10.34
CA TRP A 308 -5.33 8.29 10.81
C TRP A 308 -5.54 9.79 10.86
N GLY A 309 -5.02 10.41 11.91
CA GLY A 309 -5.11 11.84 12.12
C GLY A 309 -4.17 12.33 13.20
N ILE A 310 -4.14 13.64 13.35
CA ILE A 310 -3.48 14.33 14.46
C ILE A 310 -4.49 15.16 15.24
N ARG A 311 -4.29 15.26 16.54
CA ARG A 311 -4.96 16.20 17.43
C ARG A 311 -3.92 17.04 18.12
N PHE A 312 -4.05 18.37 18.09
CA PHE A 312 -3.16 19.23 18.84
C PHE A 312 -3.43 19.12 20.34
N THR A 313 -2.36 19.03 21.12
CA THR A 313 -2.43 18.88 22.55
C THR A 313 -2.32 20.24 23.26
N ALA A 314 -2.68 20.28 24.54
CA ALA A 314 -2.49 21.47 25.38
C ALA A 314 -1.00 21.84 25.48
N VAL A 315 -0.72 23.13 25.75
CA VAL A 315 0.67 23.65 25.85
C VAL A 315 1.51 22.91 26.90
N SER A 316 0.87 22.43 27.97
CA SER A 316 1.52 21.70 29.06
C SER A 316 1.71 20.20 28.79
N ALA A 317 1.23 19.69 27.67
CA ALA A 317 1.35 18.27 27.35
C ALA A 317 2.80 17.89 26.97
N PRO A 318 3.23 16.64 27.20
CA PRO A 318 4.57 16.19 26.88
C PRO A 318 4.86 16.11 25.38
N THR A 319 3.82 16.03 24.55
CA THR A 319 3.90 15.99 23.09
C THR A 319 3.04 17.10 22.48
N GLU A 320 3.42 17.61 21.34
CA GLU A 320 2.73 18.71 20.64
C GLU A 320 1.46 18.26 19.95
N VAL A 321 1.42 16.99 19.56
CA VAL A 321 0.28 16.32 18.94
C VAL A 321 0.09 14.93 19.53
N GLU A 322 -1.16 14.51 19.53
CA GLU A 322 -1.55 13.11 19.70
C GLU A 322 -1.70 12.47 18.32
N TRP A 323 -1.10 11.31 18.10
CA TRP A 323 -1.33 10.50 16.92
C TRP A 323 -2.63 9.70 17.07
N VAL A 324 -3.63 10.05 16.29
CA VAL A 324 -4.90 9.33 16.24
C VAL A 324 -4.77 8.17 15.25
N ASN A 325 -4.79 6.94 15.76
CA ASN A 325 -4.73 5.72 14.96
C ASN A 325 -5.88 4.78 15.35
N ARG A 326 -6.87 4.70 14.48
CA ARG A 326 -8.08 3.90 14.64
C ARG A 326 -8.12 2.70 13.70
N SER A 327 -6.98 2.27 13.19
CA SER A 327 -6.89 1.13 12.25
C SER A 327 -7.49 -0.16 12.82
N ARG A 328 -7.44 -0.35 14.15
CA ARG A 328 -8.03 -1.49 14.87
C ARG A 328 -9.56 -1.46 14.94
N GLU A 329 -10.16 -0.28 14.76
CA GLU A 329 -11.62 -0.11 14.77
C GLU A 329 -12.24 -0.43 13.41
N ARG A 330 -11.42 -0.63 12.39
CA ARG A 330 -11.87 -0.93 11.04
C ARG A 330 -12.61 -2.26 11.01
N LYS A 331 -13.93 -2.20 10.81
CA LYS A 331 -14.78 -3.37 10.61
C LYS A 331 -14.95 -3.61 9.11
N ILE A 332 -14.48 -4.75 8.65
CA ILE A 332 -14.71 -5.20 7.28
C ILE A 332 -15.94 -6.09 7.31
N SER A 333 -17.02 -5.64 6.65
CA SER A 333 -18.18 -6.49 6.38
C SER A 333 -17.98 -7.23 5.06
N PRO A 334 -17.73 -8.56 5.05
CA PRO A 334 -17.55 -9.29 3.79
C PRO A 334 -18.77 -9.18 2.89
N GLY A 335 -19.98 -9.15 3.45
CA GLY A 335 -21.22 -9.01 2.69
C GLY A 335 -21.35 -7.63 2.04
N GLU A 336 -21.00 -6.54 2.74
CA GLU A 336 -20.99 -5.20 2.15
C GLU A 336 -19.94 -5.09 1.04
N LEU A 337 -18.73 -5.56 1.28
CA LEU A 337 -17.67 -5.58 0.28
C LEU A 337 -18.10 -6.36 -0.97
N TRP A 338 -18.71 -7.53 -0.79
CA TRP A 338 -19.23 -8.33 -1.89
C TRP A 338 -20.34 -7.61 -2.66
N ALA A 339 -21.27 -6.97 -1.97
CA ALA A 339 -22.34 -6.18 -2.59
C ALA A 339 -21.80 -4.98 -3.39
N GLU A 340 -20.74 -4.32 -2.90
CA GLU A 340 -20.05 -3.25 -3.64
C GLU A 340 -19.37 -3.80 -4.91
N ILE A 341 -18.61 -4.90 -4.78
CA ILE A 341 -17.88 -5.52 -5.90
C ILE A 341 -18.84 -6.02 -6.99
N THR A 342 -19.93 -6.68 -6.62
CA THR A 342 -20.91 -7.22 -7.57
C THR A 342 -21.85 -6.16 -8.14
N GLY A 343 -21.97 -4.99 -7.48
CA GLY A 343 -22.93 -3.95 -7.84
C GLY A 343 -24.34 -4.20 -7.29
N ALA A 344 -24.48 -5.13 -6.34
CA ALA A 344 -25.75 -5.40 -5.67
C ALA A 344 -26.13 -4.34 -4.62
N ASN A 345 -25.20 -3.43 -4.27
CA ASN A 345 -25.50 -2.34 -3.35
C ASN A 345 -26.38 -1.29 -4.05
N ALA A 346 -27.61 -1.13 -3.57
CA ALA A 346 -28.62 -0.25 -4.15
C ALA A 346 -28.28 1.28 -4.07
N GLU A 347 -27.24 1.64 -3.34
CA GLU A 347 -26.79 3.05 -3.24
C GLU A 347 -25.99 3.52 -4.45
N TYR A 348 -25.53 2.58 -5.32
CA TYR A 348 -24.82 2.93 -6.55
C TYR A 348 -25.76 3.41 -7.64
N ARG A 349 -25.42 4.52 -8.29
CA ARG A 349 -26.15 5.07 -9.43
C ARG A 349 -25.19 5.35 -10.61
N PRO A 350 -25.66 5.43 -11.85
CA PRO A 350 -24.84 5.78 -12.99
C PRO A 350 -24.15 7.14 -12.81
N VAL A 351 -22.87 7.24 -13.21
CA VAL A 351 -22.09 8.49 -13.10
C VAL A 351 -22.70 9.61 -13.96
N LEU A 352 -23.31 9.27 -15.10
CA LEU A 352 -23.90 10.23 -16.07
C LEU A 352 -25.33 10.71 -15.69
N THR A 353 -25.95 10.20 -14.64
CA THR A 353 -27.26 10.71 -14.24
C THR A 353 -27.10 12.06 -13.56
N PRO A 354 -27.71 13.17 -14.07
CA PRO A 354 -27.68 14.45 -13.41
C PRO A 354 -28.14 14.30 -11.94
N LEU A 355 -27.35 14.84 -11.03
CA LEU A 355 -27.72 14.89 -9.63
C LEU A 355 -28.92 15.82 -9.49
N ARG A 356 -30.06 15.32 -9.01
CA ARG A 356 -31.27 16.11 -8.71
C ARG A 356 -31.08 16.88 -7.42
#